data_e8c50dd5ceb34123e6762dd3da4b8dab
#
_entry.id   e8c50dd5ceb34123e6762dd3da4b8dab
#
_cell.length_a   1.000
_cell.length_b   1.000
_cell.length_c   1.000
_cell.angle_alpha   90.00
_cell.angle_beta   90.00
_cell.angle_gamma   90.00
#
_symmetry.space_group_name_H-M   'P 1'
#
loop_
_entity.id
_entity.type
_entity.pdbx_description
1 polymer ?
#
loop_
_entity_poly.entity_id
_entity_poly.type
_entity_poly.pdbx_seq_one_letter_code
_entity_poly.pdbx_strand_id
1 'polypeptide(L)'
;MTDPRLTKWADTLASYCLDLQPNEQVLIRADEAAIPLARAAYRSALERGAHPHVQVIVDGLDELFLMHASDDQLDWVSPSRRLEYESIDALCAIIAPTNTASLAGVNPARQARAQKANSRMRQGLFERAGGGGAKWALTLYPTPGAAQNAGLSLALYEEFVLGAMFLDRDDPAQAWRDFSQAQQRYVDYLDGVELLRFVAKDTDISMRVGGRKWINSDGHRNFPSGEVFTGPHEDSVQGHVRYTFPTAHLGHEADDVHLWFEGGKVVRAEAARGQEFLEAMLDTDQGARTLGEVAIGNNYGVQRFTRNTLYDEKIGGTFHLALGNAYPETLAVNKSSLHWDMVCDMRPNAGGGAIYADGALIHENGQWVI
;
A
#
# COMPACT_ATOMS: atom_id res chain seq x y z
N MET A 1 -16.90 -17.76 -21.67
CA MET A 1 -15.61 -17.23 -22.13
C MET A 1 -15.05 -16.40 -20.97
N THR A 2 -13.79 -16.57 -20.62
CA THR A 2 -13.15 -15.73 -19.59
C THR A 2 -12.84 -14.38 -20.24
N ASP A 3 -13.09 -13.26 -19.55
CA ASP A 3 -12.73 -11.93 -20.01
C ASP A 3 -11.21 -11.90 -20.30
N PRO A 4 -10.76 -11.53 -21.50
CA PRO A 4 -9.34 -11.54 -21.84
C PRO A 4 -8.50 -10.60 -20.96
N ARG A 5 -9.10 -9.57 -20.37
CA ARG A 5 -8.43 -8.67 -19.44
C ARG A 5 -8.03 -9.38 -18.15
N LEU A 6 -8.88 -10.31 -17.66
CA LEU A 6 -8.55 -11.15 -16.50
C LEU A 6 -7.39 -12.11 -16.78
N THR A 7 -7.27 -12.59 -18.02
CA THR A 7 -6.13 -13.41 -18.43
C THR A 7 -4.84 -12.58 -18.39
N LYS A 8 -4.84 -11.40 -19.01
CA LYS A 8 -3.68 -10.48 -18.95
C LYS A 8 -3.28 -10.15 -17.52
N TRP A 9 -4.26 -9.88 -16.65
CA TRP A 9 -4.01 -9.61 -15.25
C TRP A 9 -3.35 -10.79 -14.54
N ALA A 10 -3.93 -11.97 -14.66
CA ALA A 10 -3.40 -13.20 -14.08
C ALA A 10 -1.99 -13.51 -14.57
N ASP A 11 -1.75 -13.36 -15.88
CA ASP A 11 -0.43 -13.58 -16.50
C ASP A 11 0.60 -12.58 -15.96
N THR A 12 0.22 -11.32 -15.75
CA THR A 12 1.09 -10.31 -15.16
C THR A 12 1.41 -10.64 -13.70
N LEU A 13 0.41 -11.06 -12.91
CA LEU A 13 0.63 -11.50 -11.52
C LEU A 13 1.61 -12.69 -11.46
N ALA A 14 1.45 -13.67 -12.36
CA ALA A 14 2.27 -14.87 -12.35
C ALA A 14 3.67 -14.65 -12.94
N SER A 15 3.79 -13.84 -14.03
CA SER A 15 5.04 -13.69 -14.77
C SER A 15 5.93 -12.54 -14.31
N TYR A 16 5.32 -11.48 -13.78
CA TYR A 16 6.02 -10.29 -13.34
C TYR A 16 5.99 -10.13 -11.82
N CYS A 17 4.80 -10.02 -11.23
CA CYS A 17 4.70 -9.71 -9.80
C CYS A 17 5.30 -10.80 -8.92
N LEU A 18 5.02 -12.06 -9.22
CA LEU A 18 5.49 -13.21 -8.46
C LEU A 18 6.67 -13.93 -9.15
N ASP A 19 6.92 -13.68 -10.43
CA ASP A 19 7.93 -14.41 -11.23
C ASP A 19 7.94 -15.89 -10.89
N LEU A 20 6.79 -16.55 -11.06
CA LEU A 20 6.59 -17.94 -10.67
C LEU A 20 7.48 -18.88 -11.48
N GLN A 21 8.16 -19.77 -10.77
CA GLN A 21 9.01 -20.79 -11.34
C GLN A 21 8.34 -22.17 -11.27
N PRO A 22 8.75 -23.14 -12.14
CA PRO A 22 8.26 -24.51 -12.07
C PRO A 22 8.48 -25.13 -10.68
N ASN A 23 7.49 -25.89 -10.20
CA ASN A 23 7.42 -26.56 -8.91
C ASN A 23 7.23 -25.65 -7.68
N GLU A 24 7.14 -24.35 -7.82
CA GLU A 24 6.79 -23.48 -6.70
C GLU A 24 5.36 -23.70 -6.22
N GLN A 25 5.16 -23.74 -4.91
CA GLN A 25 3.85 -23.84 -4.28
C GLN A 25 3.24 -22.45 -4.11
N VAL A 26 2.07 -22.23 -4.73
CA VAL A 26 1.42 -20.91 -4.75
C VAL A 26 0.07 -20.96 -4.04
N LEU A 27 -0.07 -20.19 -2.97
CA LEU A 27 -1.38 -19.93 -2.38
C LEU A 27 -2.04 -18.73 -3.09
N ILE A 28 -3.15 -18.99 -3.75
CA ILE A 28 -4.05 -17.95 -4.29
C ILE A 28 -5.15 -17.73 -3.25
N ARG A 29 -5.03 -16.67 -2.46
CA ARG A 29 -6.02 -16.28 -1.48
C ARG A 29 -6.88 -15.17 -2.05
N ALA A 30 -8.17 -15.44 -2.29
CA ALA A 30 -9.07 -14.51 -2.97
C ALA A 30 -10.37 -14.33 -2.19
N ASP A 31 -10.84 -13.08 -2.12
CA ASP A 31 -12.21 -12.82 -1.66
C ASP A 31 -13.22 -13.40 -2.65
N GLU A 32 -14.40 -13.74 -2.18
CA GLU A 32 -15.44 -14.43 -2.95
C GLU A 32 -15.77 -13.72 -4.28
N ALA A 33 -15.88 -12.39 -4.27
CA ALA A 33 -16.14 -11.60 -5.48
C ALA A 33 -15.02 -11.69 -6.54
N ALA A 34 -13.79 -12.05 -6.13
CA ALA A 34 -12.62 -12.17 -7.01
C ALA A 34 -12.44 -13.59 -7.60
N ILE A 35 -13.37 -14.52 -7.41
CA ILE A 35 -13.31 -15.88 -7.97
C ILE A 35 -12.97 -15.89 -9.47
N PRO A 36 -13.50 -14.98 -10.32
CA PRO A 36 -13.13 -14.95 -11.74
C PRO A 36 -11.62 -14.74 -11.98
N LEU A 37 -11.00 -13.81 -11.24
CA LEU A 37 -9.55 -13.56 -11.32
C LEU A 37 -8.75 -14.70 -10.67
N ALA A 38 -9.21 -15.27 -9.57
CA ALA A 38 -8.56 -16.41 -8.92
C ALA A 38 -8.48 -17.63 -9.85
N ARG A 39 -9.52 -17.89 -10.66
CA ARG A 39 -9.51 -18.95 -11.68
C ARG A 39 -8.50 -18.67 -12.79
N ALA A 40 -8.39 -17.43 -13.23
CA ALA A 40 -7.40 -17.04 -14.23
C ALA A 40 -5.97 -17.16 -13.67
N ALA A 41 -5.73 -16.70 -12.43
CA ALA A 41 -4.44 -16.82 -11.76
C ALA A 41 -4.02 -18.28 -11.51
N TYR A 42 -4.98 -19.15 -11.17
CA TYR A 42 -4.75 -20.60 -11.04
C TYR A 42 -4.26 -21.22 -12.35
N ARG A 43 -4.94 -20.87 -13.45
CA ARG A 43 -4.54 -21.33 -14.80
C ARG A 43 -3.15 -20.82 -15.16
N SER A 44 -2.89 -19.53 -14.99
CA SER A 44 -1.60 -18.93 -15.32
C SER A 44 -0.45 -19.54 -14.51
N ALA A 45 -0.67 -19.83 -13.21
CA ALA A 45 0.32 -20.53 -12.38
C ALA A 45 0.62 -21.96 -12.90
N LEU A 46 -0.41 -22.73 -13.30
CA LEU A 46 -0.23 -24.06 -13.90
C LEU A 46 0.55 -23.98 -15.21
N GLU A 47 0.25 -23.02 -16.07
CA GLU A 47 0.94 -22.81 -17.36
C GLU A 47 2.44 -22.48 -17.18
N ARG A 48 2.82 -21.98 -16.00
CA ARG A 48 4.22 -21.75 -15.59
C ARG A 48 4.85 -22.95 -14.86
N GLY A 49 4.10 -24.05 -14.70
CA GLY A 49 4.59 -25.26 -14.03
C GLY A 49 4.60 -25.19 -12.50
N ALA A 50 4.00 -24.15 -11.91
CA ALA A 50 3.84 -24.03 -10.47
C ALA A 50 2.69 -24.92 -9.94
N HIS A 51 2.62 -25.12 -8.63
CA HIS A 51 1.60 -25.89 -7.92
C HIS A 51 0.63 -24.97 -7.16
N PRO A 52 -0.39 -24.42 -7.84
CA PRO A 52 -1.34 -23.51 -7.20
C PRO A 52 -2.38 -24.27 -6.37
N HIS A 53 -2.76 -23.67 -5.24
CA HIS A 53 -4.01 -24.01 -4.54
C HIS A 53 -4.76 -22.72 -4.18
N VAL A 54 -6.08 -22.83 -3.98
CA VAL A 54 -6.95 -21.65 -3.80
C VAL A 54 -7.62 -21.70 -2.44
N GLN A 55 -7.55 -20.57 -1.73
CA GLN A 55 -8.35 -20.29 -0.55
C GLN A 55 -9.33 -19.15 -0.86
N VAL A 56 -10.63 -19.45 -0.84
CA VAL A 56 -11.67 -18.42 -0.98
C VAL A 56 -12.04 -17.89 0.40
N ILE A 57 -12.05 -16.57 0.54
CA ILE A 57 -12.54 -15.87 1.72
C ILE A 57 -14.01 -15.52 1.46
N VAL A 58 -14.88 -16.13 2.22
CA VAL A 58 -16.33 -15.91 2.12
C VAL A 58 -16.69 -14.57 2.77
N ASP A 59 -17.46 -13.78 2.05
CA ASP A 59 -17.88 -12.44 2.49
C ASP A 59 -18.70 -12.51 3.80
N GLY A 60 -18.45 -11.54 4.70
CA GLY A 60 -19.12 -11.43 5.99
C GLY A 60 -18.62 -12.37 7.10
N LEU A 61 -17.77 -13.37 6.81
CA LEU A 61 -17.24 -14.25 7.87
C LEU A 61 -16.32 -13.52 8.86
N ASP A 62 -15.55 -12.53 8.42
CA ASP A 62 -14.70 -11.74 9.30
C ASP A 62 -15.55 -10.92 10.28
N GLU A 63 -16.67 -10.33 9.83
CA GLU A 63 -17.63 -9.63 10.69
C GLU A 63 -18.23 -10.58 11.73
N LEU A 64 -18.76 -11.73 11.28
CA LEU A 64 -19.34 -12.74 12.17
C LEU A 64 -18.32 -13.22 13.21
N PHE A 65 -17.07 -13.50 12.79
CA PHE A 65 -16.00 -13.90 13.69
C PHE A 65 -15.72 -12.83 14.73
N LEU A 66 -15.53 -11.59 14.30
CA LEU A 66 -15.22 -10.47 15.19
C LEU A 66 -16.38 -10.13 16.15
N MET A 67 -17.62 -10.35 15.74
CA MET A 67 -18.80 -10.13 16.60
C MET A 67 -19.00 -11.23 17.64
N HIS A 68 -18.75 -12.48 17.30
CA HIS A 68 -19.20 -13.64 18.11
C HIS A 68 -18.05 -14.45 18.76
N ALA A 69 -16.81 -14.33 18.27
CA ALA A 69 -15.69 -15.09 18.84
C ALA A 69 -15.43 -14.70 20.30
N SER A 70 -15.05 -15.68 21.13
CA SER A 70 -14.48 -15.42 22.45
C SER A 70 -13.08 -14.80 22.31
N ASP A 71 -12.57 -14.26 23.41
CA ASP A 71 -11.22 -13.71 23.46
C ASP A 71 -10.16 -14.74 23.08
N ASP A 72 -10.29 -15.98 23.59
CA ASP A 72 -9.40 -17.09 23.25
C ASP A 72 -9.45 -17.44 21.76
N GLN A 73 -10.63 -17.35 21.14
CA GLN A 73 -10.78 -17.55 19.69
C GLN A 73 -10.14 -16.44 18.86
N LEU A 74 -10.21 -15.19 19.34
CA LEU A 74 -9.54 -14.06 18.68
C LEU A 74 -8.01 -14.18 18.71
N ASP A 75 -7.45 -14.74 19.76
CA ASP A 75 -6.01 -14.96 19.93
C ASP A 75 -5.50 -16.24 19.25
N TRP A 76 -6.42 -17.13 18.88
CA TRP A 76 -6.04 -18.43 18.35
C TRP A 76 -5.50 -18.36 16.94
N VAL A 77 -4.31 -18.96 16.77
CA VAL A 77 -3.65 -19.10 15.46
C VAL A 77 -3.80 -20.54 15.01
N SER A 78 -4.47 -20.77 13.88
CA SER A 78 -4.64 -22.09 13.29
C SER A 78 -3.30 -22.75 12.95
N PRO A 79 -2.94 -23.89 13.53
CA PRO A 79 -1.69 -24.58 13.21
C PRO A 79 -1.58 -24.98 11.73
N SER A 80 -2.68 -25.39 11.10
CA SER A 80 -2.71 -25.76 9.69
C SER A 80 -2.45 -24.55 8.78
N ARG A 81 -3.10 -23.41 9.06
CA ARG A 81 -2.85 -22.18 8.29
C ARG A 81 -1.43 -21.65 8.51
N ARG A 82 -0.92 -21.76 9.73
CA ARG A 82 0.47 -21.37 10.01
C ARG A 82 1.45 -22.21 9.19
N LEU A 83 1.29 -23.55 9.18
CA LEU A 83 2.13 -24.44 8.38
C LEU A 83 2.03 -24.13 6.88
N GLU A 84 0.85 -23.80 6.39
CA GLU A 84 0.65 -23.37 5.00
C GLU A 84 1.50 -22.15 4.68
N TYR A 85 1.42 -21.06 5.48
CA TYR A 85 2.24 -19.86 5.28
C TYR A 85 3.75 -20.09 5.46
N GLU A 86 4.14 -21.09 6.25
CA GLU A 86 5.55 -21.47 6.42
C GLU A 86 6.08 -22.30 5.24
N SER A 87 5.21 -22.95 4.47
CA SER A 87 5.60 -23.89 3.40
C SER A 87 5.47 -23.36 1.97
N ILE A 88 4.58 -22.40 1.71
CA ILE A 88 4.39 -21.87 0.36
C ILE A 88 5.59 -21.04 -0.11
N ASP A 89 5.88 -21.09 -1.41
CA ASP A 89 6.91 -20.27 -2.07
C ASP A 89 6.36 -18.91 -2.50
N ALA A 90 5.05 -18.85 -2.82
CA ALA A 90 4.41 -17.62 -3.25
C ALA A 90 2.98 -17.46 -2.70
N LEU A 91 2.61 -16.21 -2.38
CA LEU A 91 1.25 -15.80 -2.03
C LEU A 91 0.72 -14.82 -3.07
N CYS A 92 -0.40 -15.16 -3.72
CA CYS A 92 -1.20 -14.25 -4.52
C CYS A 92 -2.46 -13.87 -3.74
N ALA A 93 -2.48 -12.69 -3.15
CA ALA A 93 -3.64 -12.18 -2.41
C ALA A 93 -4.50 -11.27 -3.31
N ILE A 94 -5.77 -11.61 -3.48
CA ILE A 94 -6.73 -10.87 -4.30
C ILE A 94 -7.87 -10.41 -3.40
N ILE A 95 -7.84 -9.14 -3.02
CA ILE A 95 -8.92 -8.51 -2.24
C ILE A 95 -10.01 -7.97 -3.16
N ALA A 96 -11.27 -8.08 -2.70
CA ALA A 96 -12.44 -7.65 -3.47
C ALA A 96 -13.59 -7.23 -2.52
N PRO A 97 -13.46 -6.11 -1.80
CA PRO A 97 -14.42 -5.69 -0.79
C PRO A 97 -15.75 -5.32 -1.43
N THR A 98 -16.82 -6.07 -1.13
CA THR A 98 -18.18 -5.78 -1.58
C THR A 98 -18.82 -4.72 -0.70
N ASN A 99 -18.40 -4.64 0.56
CA ASN A 99 -18.78 -3.61 1.52
C ASN A 99 -17.50 -3.07 2.21
N THR A 100 -17.08 -1.85 1.87
CA THR A 100 -15.88 -1.21 2.45
C THR A 100 -16.06 -0.78 3.91
N ALA A 101 -17.30 -0.80 4.43
CA ALA A 101 -17.63 -0.45 5.81
C ALA A 101 -18.10 -1.67 6.64
N SER A 102 -17.88 -2.90 6.19
CA SER A 102 -18.37 -4.12 6.85
C SER A 102 -17.97 -4.24 8.33
N LEU A 103 -16.81 -3.72 8.70
CA LEU A 103 -16.29 -3.77 10.07
C LEU A 103 -16.50 -2.48 10.87
N ALA A 104 -17.16 -1.45 10.32
CA ALA A 104 -17.35 -0.15 11.00
C ALA A 104 -18.14 -0.25 12.32
N GLY A 105 -19.03 -1.26 12.45
CA GLY A 105 -19.77 -1.53 13.68
C GLY A 105 -19.07 -2.44 14.69
N VAL A 106 -17.89 -2.96 14.36
CA VAL A 106 -17.16 -3.91 15.20
C VAL A 106 -16.23 -3.17 16.17
N ASN A 107 -16.18 -3.61 17.42
CA ASN A 107 -15.31 -3.03 18.44
C ASN A 107 -13.83 -3.04 17.97
N PRO A 108 -13.16 -1.87 17.89
CA PRO A 108 -11.77 -1.75 17.42
C PRO A 108 -10.77 -2.60 18.18
N ALA A 109 -10.96 -2.78 19.51
CA ALA A 109 -10.05 -3.62 20.33
C ALA A 109 -10.10 -5.09 19.91
N ARG A 110 -11.25 -5.60 19.49
CA ARG A 110 -11.41 -6.97 18.97
C ARG A 110 -10.75 -7.12 17.61
N GLN A 111 -10.89 -6.10 16.74
CA GLN A 111 -10.21 -6.07 15.44
C GLN A 111 -8.68 -6.11 15.62
N ALA A 112 -8.13 -5.25 16.49
CA ALA A 112 -6.70 -5.19 16.77
C ALA A 112 -6.17 -6.51 17.33
N ARG A 113 -6.94 -7.19 18.21
CA ARG A 113 -6.57 -8.48 18.80
C ARG A 113 -6.49 -9.58 17.73
N ALA A 114 -7.50 -9.71 16.88
CA ALA A 114 -7.52 -10.67 15.78
C ALA A 114 -6.42 -10.37 14.74
N GLN A 115 -6.18 -9.08 14.45
CA GLN A 115 -5.10 -8.66 13.54
C GLN A 115 -3.72 -9.07 14.08
N LYS A 116 -3.47 -8.94 15.38
CA LYS A 116 -2.24 -9.39 16.03
C LYS A 116 -2.03 -10.91 15.91
N ALA A 117 -3.08 -11.71 16.07
CA ALA A 117 -3.02 -13.17 15.88
C ALA A 117 -2.73 -13.52 14.41
N ASN A 118 -3.42 -12.88 13.46
CA ASN A 118 -3.20 -13.07 12.02
C ASN A 118 -1.79 -12.61 11.57
N SER A 119 -1.25 -11.56 12.15
CA SER A 119 0.13 -11.12 11.90
C SER A 119 1.14 -12.20 12.28
N ARG A 120 1.01 -12.79 13.46
CA ARG A 120 1.88 -13.91 13.90
C ARG A 120 1.82 -15.12 12.96
N MET A 121 0.65 -15.41 12.41
CA MET A 121 0.47 -16.51 11.46
C MET A 121 1.24 -16.28 10.16
N ARG A 122 1.26 -15.04 9.67
CA ARG A 122 1.89 -14.66 8.40
C ARG A 122 3.38 -14.30 8.54
N GLN A 123 3.86 -14.12 9.77
CA GLN A 123 5.21 -13.63 10.05
C GLN A 123 6.29 -14.43 9.31
N GLY A 124 6.21 -15.76 9.33
CA GLY A 124 7.19 -16.63 8.69
C GLY A 124 7.27 -16.42 7.17
N LEU A 125 6.15 -16.15 6.50
CA LEU A 125 6.16 -15.84 5.07
C LEU A 125 6.87 -14.51 4.79
N PHE A 126 6.53 -13.44 5.54
CA PHE A 126 7.13 -12.13 5.33
C PHE A 126 8.62 -12.08 5.70
N GLU A 127 9.05 -12.80 6.73
CA GLU A 127 10.47 -12.94 7.05
C GLU A 127 11.24 -13.63 5.92
N ARG A 128 10.71 -14.73 5.37
CA ARG A 128 11.31 -15.41 4.21
C ARG A 128 11.30 -14.50 2.96
N ALA A 129 10.22 -13.76 2.74
CA ALA A 129 10.14 -12.83 1.61
C ALA A 129 11.18 -11.71 1.70
N GLY A 130 11.45 -11.19 2.91
CA GLY A 130 12.53 -10.24 3.15
C GLY A 130 13.92 -10.78 2.83
N GLY A 131 14.13 -12.09 3.00
CA GLY A 131 15.37 -12.80 2.65
C GLY A 131 15.41 -13.39 1.23
N GLY A 132 14.39 -13.14 0.40
CA GLY A 132 14.29 -13.69 -0.97
C GLY A 132 13.86 -15.16 -1.04
N GLY A 133 13.48 -15.79 0.09
CA GLY A 133 13.05 -17.19 0.17
C GLY A 133 11.55 -17.42 -0.05
N ALA A 134 10.77 -16.36 -0.25
CA ALA A 134 9.36 -16.43 -0.63
C ALA A 134 8.95 -15.15 -1.38
N LYS A 135 7.79 -15.20 -2.05
CA LYS A 135 7.24 -14.09 -2.83
C LYS A 135 5.81 -13.79 -2.38
N TRP A 136 5.36 -12.56 -2.55
CA TRP A 136 3.95 -12.24 -2.36
C TRP A 136 3.52 -11.10 -3.26
N ALA A 137 2.28 -11.16 -3.73
CA ALA A 137 1.63 -10.07 -4.43
C ALA A 137 0.23 -9.85 -3.87
N LEU A 138 -0.15 -8.58 -3.73
CA LEU A 138 -1.47 -8.14 -3.33
C LEU A 138 -2.08 -7.32 -4.46
N THR A 139 -3.30 -7.67 -4.87
CA THR A 139 -4.05 -6.90 -5.86
C THR A 139 -5.50 -6.73 -5.43
N LEU A 140 -6.18 -5.71 -5.98
CA LEU A 140 -7.56 -5.39 -5.64
C LEU A 140 -8.46 -5.56 -6.88
N TYR A 141 -9.36 -6.53 -6.81
CA TYR A 141 -10.36 -6.79 -7.83
C TYR A 141 -11.52 -5.77 -7.70
N PRO A 142 -11.99 -5.15 -8.81
CA PRO A 142 -13.03 -4.14 -8.77
C PRO A 142 -14.39 -4.73 -8.33
N THR A 143 -15.03 -4.04 -7.40
CA THR A 143 -16.37 -4.40 -6.89
C THR A 143 -17.28 -3.18 -6.87
N PRO A 144 -18.61 -3.37 -6.82
CA PRO A 144 -19.54 -2.25 -6.63
C PRO A 144 -19.25 -1.44 -5.37
N GLY A 145 -18.85 -2.09 -4.26
CA GLY A 145 -18.50 -1.41 -3.01
C GLY A 145 -17.28 -0.52 -3.14
N ALA A 146 -16.21 -1.02 -3.78
CA ALA A 146 -15.02 -0.23 -4.04
C ALA A 146 -15.29 0.94 -5.02
N ALA A 147 -16.07 0.69 -6.08
CA ALA A 147 -16.47 1.73 -7.03
C ALA A 147 -17.29 2.84 -6.35
N GLN A 148 -18.25 2.48 -5.51
CA GLN A 148 -19.07 3.43 -4.75
C GLN A 148 -18.20 4.27 -3.80
N ASN A 149 -17.23 3.64 -3.12
CA ASN A 149 -16.29 4.34 -2.24
C ASN A 149 -15.45 5.36 -3.01
N ALA A 150 -15.03 5.02 -4.24
CA ALA A 150 -14.31 5.91 -5.15
C ALA A 150 -15.20 6.96 -5.84
N GLY A 151 -16.52 6.96 -5.59
CA GLY A 151 -17.47 7.86 -6.25
C GLY A 151 -17.64 7.61 -7.75
N LEU A 152 -17.53 6.34 -8.18
CA LEU A 152 -17.59 5.92 -9.58
C LEU A 152 -18.67 4.87 -9.82
N SER A 153 -19.15 4.76 -11.08
CA SER A 153 -19.82 3.55 -11.52
C SER A 153 -18.83 2.38 -11.58
N LEU A 154 -19.32 1.14 -11.48
CA LEU A 154 -18.45 -0.04 -11.58
C LEU A 154 -17.67 -0.06 -12.89
N ALA A 155 -18.30 0.25 -14.01
CA ALA A 155 -17.62 0.26 -15.31
C ALA A 155 -16.45 1.28 -15.37
N LEU A 156 -16.66 2.50 -14.84
CA LEU A 156 -15.59 3.51 -14.78
C LEU A 156 -14.49 3.11 -13.79
N TYR A 157 -14.85 2.42 -12.71
CA TYR A 157 -13.87 1.93 -11.77
C TYR A 157 -13.05 0.78 -12.33
N GLU A 158 -13.66 -0.14 -13.10
CA GLU A 158 -12.96 -1.19 -13.83
C GLU A 158 -11.94 -0.60 -14.81
N GLU A 159 -12.34 0.38 -15.62
CA GLU A 159 -11.42 1.05 -16.56
C GLU A 159 -10.27 1.76 -15.82
N PHE A 160 -10.55 2.41 -14.70
CA PHE A 160 -9.52 3.00 -13.84
C PHE A 160 -8.54 1.94 -13.33
N VAL A 161 -9.04 0.84 -12.77
CA VAL A 161 -8.22 -0.26 -12.24
C VAL A 161 -7.33 -0.86 -13.33
N LEU A 162 -7.89 -1.11 -14.52
CA LEU A 162 -7.16 -1.67 -15.66
C LEU A 162 -6.06 -0.71 -16.16
N GLY A 163 -6.35 0.59 -16.23
CA GLY A 163 -5.37 1.62 -16.61
C GLY A 163 -4.25 1.77 -15.58
N ALA A 164 -4.58 1.76 -14.27
CA ALA A 164 -3.61 1.83 -13.19
C ALA A 164 -2.62 0.65 -13.20
N MET A 165 -3.03 -0.49 -13.72
CA MET A 165 -2.25 -1.72 -13.83
C MET A 165 -1.60 -1.91 -15.20
N PHE A 166 -1.77 -0.98 -16.15
CA PHE A 166 -1.33 -1.09 -17.56
C PHE A 166 -1.92 -2.31 -18.30
N LEU A 167 -3.07 -2.83 -17.82
CA LEU A 167 -3.74 -3.99 -18.44
C LEU A 167 -4.42 -3.66 -19.77
N ASP A 168 -4.53 -2.37 -20.09
CA ASP A 168 -4.90 -1.83 -21.40
C ASP A 168 -3.79 -1.95 -22.45
N ARG A 169 -2.54 -2.21 -22.04
CA ARG A 169 -1.40 -2.42 -22.93
C ARG A 169 -1.41 -3.82 -23.54
N ASP A 170 -0.67 -3.97 -24.65
CA ASP A 170 -0.54 -5.30 -25.31
C ASP A 170 0.23 -6.30 -24.45
N ASP A 171 1.34 -5.87 -23.84
CA ASP A 171 2.15 -6.62 -22.86
C ASP A 171 2.29 -5.84 -21.56
N PRO A 172 1.38 -6.05 -20.60
CA PRO A 172 1.45 -5.38 -19.30
C PRO A 172 2.70 -5.71 -18.50
N ALA A 173 3.19 -6.95 -18.59
CA ALA A 173 4.40 -7.34 -17.86
C ALA A 173 5.65 -6.61 -18.39
N GLN A 174 5.74 -6.39 -19.71
CA GLN A 174 6.80 -5.57 -20.29
C GLN A 174 6.64 -4.09 -19.89
N ALA A 175 5.41 -3.58 -19.92
CA ALA A 175 5.14 -2.20 -19.49
C ALA A 175 5.57 -1.96 -18.02
N TRP A 176 5.37 -2.93 -17.14
CA TRP A 176 5.86 -2.84 -15.75
C TRP A 176 7.37 -2.96 -15.63
N ARG A 177 8.04 -3.80 -16.44
CA ARG A 177 9.52 -3.83 -16.49
C ARG A 177 10.10 -2.48 -16.94
N ASP A 178 9.51 -1.88 -17.97
CA ASP A 178 9.94 -0.57 -18.47
C ASP A 178 9.70 0.53 -17.42
N PHE A 179 8.58 0.45 -16.71
CA PHE A 179 8.23 1.35 -15.61
C PHE A 179 9.23 1.19 -14.44
N SER A 180 9.52 -0.04 -14.02
CA SER A 180 10.50 -0.33 -12.98
C SER A 180 11.88 0.23 -13.31
N GLN A 181 12.32 0.03 -14.56
CA GLN A 181 13.61 0.57 -15.03
C GLN A 181 13.63 2.11 -15.03
N ALA A 182 12.53 2.74 -15.46
CA ALA A 182 12.42 4.20 -15.43
C ALA A 182 12.41 4.73 -13.99
N GLN A 183 11.70 4.08 -13.09
CA GLN A 183 11.60 4.46 -11.68
C GLN A 183 12.93 4.24 -10.93
N GLN A 184 13.71 3.21 -11.31
CA GLN A 184 15.01 2.93 -10.70
C GLN A 184 15.99 4.09 -10.82
N ARG A 185 15.92 4.90 -11.87
CA ARG A 185 16.76 6.10 -12.03
C ARG A 185 16.52 7.12 -10.90
N TYR A 186 15.28 7.23 -10.44
CA TYR A 186 14.95 8.11 -9.31
C TYR A 186 15.52 7.55 -8.00
N VAL A 187 15.43 6.24 -7.80
CA VAL A 187 16.06 5.56 -6.64
C VAL A 187 17.58 5.78 -6.65
N ASP A 188 18.23 5.52 -7.79
CA ASP A 188 19.68 5.67 -7.93
C ASP A 188 20.14 7.12 -7.64
N TYR A 189 19.34 8.11 -8.03
CA TYR A 189 19.61 9.52 -7.70
C TYR A 189 19.40 9.78 -6.20
N LEU A 190 18.31 9.32 -5.63
CA LEU A 190 17.90 9.58 -4.24
C LEU A 190 18.79 8.86 -3.22
N ASP A 191 19.41 7.73 -3.55
CA ASP A 191 20.35 7.01 -2.67
C ASP A 191 21.57 7.86 -2.28
N GLY A 192 21.90 8.90 -3.07
CA GLY A 192 22.99 9.84 -2.78
C GLY A 192 22.56 11.11 -2.03
N VAL A 193 21.29 11.28 -1.71
CA VAL A 193 20.70 12.50 -1.14
C VAL A 193 20.75 12.48 0.39
N GLU A 194 21.16 13.59 0.99
CA GLU A 194 21.18 13.77 2.45
C GLU A 194 19.90 14.41 2.99
N LEU A 195 19.38 15.42 2.30
CA LEU A 195 18.25 16.24 2.77
C LEU A 195 17.17 16.37 1.69
N LEU A 196 15.92 16.06 2.06
CA LEU A 196 14.74 16.39 1.27
C LEU A 196 13.97 17.55 1.88
N ARG A 197 13.38 18.39 1.01
CA ARG A 197 12.40 19.42 1.37
C ARG A 197 11.24 19.37 0.39
N PHE A 198 10.03 19.29 0.91
CA PHE A 198 8.78 19.33 0.17
C PHE A 198 8.09 20.66 0.41
N VAL A 199 7.76 21.35 -0.68
CA VAL A 199 7.06 22.65 -0.64
C VAL A 199 5.81 22.54 -1.50
N ALA A 200 4.65 22.77 -0.92
CA ALA A 200 3.36 22.80 -1.62
C ALA A 200 2.44 23.81 -0.93
N LYS A 201 1.18 23.87 -1.34
CA LYS A 201 0.22 24.75 -0.67
C LYS A 201 0.08 24.39 0.80
N ASP A 202 0.31 25.35 1.69
CA ASP A 202 0.28 25.16 3.17
C ASP A 202 1.19 24.01 3.64
N THR A 203 2.32 23.81 2.95
CA THR A 203 3.29 22.75 3.23
C THR A 203 4.71 23.26 3.01
N ASP A 204 5.54 23.11 4.04
CA ASP A 204 6.99 23.29 3.97
C ASP A 204 7.62 22.38 5.04
N ILE A 205 8.08 21.21 4.61
CA ILE A 205 8.61 20.18 5.49
C ILE A 205 9.95 19.65 4.95
N SER A 206 10.90 19.44 5.83
CA SER A 206 12.21 18.90 5.50
C SER A 206 12.59 17.73 6.40
N MET A 207 13.42 16.83 5.87
CA MET A 207 13.88 15.64 6.57
C MET A 207 15.18 15.10 6.02
N ARG A 208 16.00 14.51 6.88
CA ARG A 208 17.22 13.82 6.47
C ARG A 208 16.89 12.39 6.04
N VAL A 209 17.49 11.97 4.92
CA VAL A 209 17.37 10.62 4.35
C VAL A 209 18.73 9.99 4.04
N GLY A 210 19.82 10.70 4.27
CA GLY A 210 21.17 10.23 3.97
C GLY A 210 21.50 8.90 4.64
N GLY A 211 22.09 7.96 3.90
CA GLY A 211 22.40 6.62 4.39
C GLY A 211 21.20 5.69 4.58
N ARG A 212 20.00 6.16 4.24
CA ARG A 212 18.79 5.30 4.11
C ARG A 212 18.80 4.61 2.75
N LYS A 213 18.09 3.50 2.64
CA LYS A 213 17.92 2.80 1.38
C LYS A 213 16.57 3.18 0.77
N TRP A 214 16.61 3.63 -0.48
CA TRP A 214 15.41 3.86 -1.25
C TRP A 214 14.91 2.57 -1.89
N ILE A 215 13.62 2.40 -1.92
CA ILE A 215 12.95 1.21 -2.45
C ILE A 215 12.18 1.61 -3.70
N ASN A 216 12.40 0.85 -4.77
CA ASN A 216 11.62 0.88 -5.99
C ASN A 216 10.38 0.00 -5.81
N SER A 217 9.22 0.60 -5.52
CA SER A 217 7.95 -0.11 -5.41
C SER A 217 7.30 -0.21 -6.79
N ASP A 218 7.56 -1.28 -7.50
CA ASP A 218 7.36 -1.44 -8.94
C ASP A 218 6.36 -2.54 -9.33
N GLY A 219 5.57 -3.05 -8.38
CA GLY A 219 4.54 -4.06 -8.66
C GLY A 219 4.90 -5.49 -8.27
N HIS A 220 6.13 -5.73 -7.76
CA HIS A 220 6.52 -7.05 -7.27
C HIS A 220 5.89 -7.45 -5.92
N ARG A 221 5.16 -6.52 -5.28
CA ARG A 221 4.41 -6.76 -4.03
C ARG A 221 2.98 -6.25 -4.15
N ASN A 222 2.76 -4.96 -3.93
CA ASN A 222 1.48 -4.32 -4.24
C ASN A 222 1.31 -4.18 -5.75
N PHE A 223 0.15 -4.57 -6.28
CA PHE A 223 -0.18 -4.46 -7.69
C PHE A 223 -1.61 -3.90 -7.87
N PRO A 224 -1.75 -2.65 -8.43
CA PRO A 224 -0.68 -1.83 -8.96
C PRO A 224 0.26 -1.28 -7.89
N SER A 225 1.38 -0.73 -8.36
CA SER A 225 2.33 0.00 -7.54
C SER A 225 2.76 1.28 -8.27
N GLY A 226 3.91 1.83 -7.94
CA GLY A 226 4.46 3.02 -8.61
C GLY A 226 4.76 4.14 -7.64
N GLU A 227 5.74 3.90 -6.78
CA GLU A 227 6.32 4.88 -5.88
C GLU A 227 7.78 4.57 -5.63
N VAL A 228 8.53 5.56 -5.21
CA VAL A 228 9.83 5.39 -4.58
C VAL A 228 9.73 5.86 -3.14
N PHE A 229 10.20 5.05 -2.21
CA PHE A 229 10.05 5.35 -0.79
C PHE A 229 11.28 5.01 0.05
N THR A 230 11.40 5.68 1.18
CA THR A 230 12.37 5.37 2.24
C THR A 230 11.82 5.80 3.59
N GLY A 231 12.53 5.49 4.69
CA GLY A 231 12.22 6.04 6.01
C GLY A 231 13.15 7.21 6.34
N PRO A 232 12.66 8.38 6.76
CA PRO A 232 13.52 9.47 7.19
C PRO A 232 14.23 9.15 8.51
N HIS A 233 15.26 9.93 8.86
CA HIS A 233 15.83 9.88 10.20
C HIS A 233 14.81 10.38 11.22
N GLU A 234 14.61 9.61 12.26
CA GLU A 234 13.48 9.72 13.20
C GLU A 234 13.45 11.04 13.98
N ASP A 235 14.62 11.70 14.11
CA ASP A 235 14.80 12.97 14.82
C ASP A 235 14.91 14.20 13.90
N SER A 236 14.80 14.00 12.58
CA SER A 236 15.21 15.01 11.61
C SER A 236 14.06 15.80 10.98
N VAL A 237 12.83 15.32 11.11
CA VAL A 237 11.68 15.95 10.45
C VAL A 237 11.34 17.29 11.10
N GLN A 238 11.27 18.35 10.25
CA GLN A 238 11.01 19.73 10.69
C GLN A 238 10.04 20.40 9.70
N GLY A 239 9.14 21.24 10.22
CA GLY A 239 8.22 22.04 9.44
C GLY A 239 6.78 21.55 9.54
N HIS A 240 5.99 21.79 8.51
CA HIS A 240 4.58 21.42 8.51
C HIS A 240 4.14 20.88 7.17
N VAL A 241 3.09 20.07 7.20
CA VAL A 241 2.46 19.49 6.02
C VAL A 241 0.94 19.56 6.14
N ARG A 242 0.29 19.92 5.02
CA ARG A 242 -1.15 19.79 4.81
C ARG A 242 -1.39 18.65 3.83
N TYR A 243 -2.18 17.69 4.24
CA TYR A 243 -2.60 16.59 3.36
C TYR A 243 -3.85 17.00 2.58
N THR A 244 -3.81 16.81 1.27
CA THR A 244 -4.82 17.34 0.35
C THR A 244 -5.97 16.37 0.10
N PHE A 245 -5.81 15.11 0.48
CA PHE A 245 -6.87 14.10 0.42
C PHE A 245 -7.32 13.71 1.82
N PRO A 246 -8.61 13.32 1.96
CA PRO A 246 -9.06 12.65 3.16
C PRO A 246 -8.19 11.43 3.45
N THR A 247 -7.94 11.16 4.72
CA THR A 247 -7.22 9.97 5.11
C THR A 247 -8.11 9.07 5.94
N ALA A 248 -7.99 7.75 5.74
CA ALA A 248 -8.80 6.76 6.44
C ALA A 248 -7.92 5.70 7.09
N HIS A 249 -8.31 5.26 8.27
CA HIS A 249 -7.70 4.13 8.95
C HIS A 249 -8.75 3.41 9.80
N LEU A 250 -8.80 2.08 9.73
CA LEU A 250 -9.75 1.24 10.47
C LEU A 250 -11.23 1.68 10.34
N GLY A 251 -11.63 2.18 9.16
CA GLY A 251 -13.01 2.61 8.89
C GLY A 251 -13.37 4.00 9.40
N HIS A 252 -12.44 4.75 9.97
CA HIS A 252 -12.60 6.15 10.36
C HIS A 252 -11.86 7.07 9.40
N GLU A 253 -12.34 8.31 9.24
CA GLU A 253 -11.75 9.29 8.32
C GLU A 253 -11.38 10.58 9.04
N ALA A 254 -10.32 11.23 8.57
CA ALA A 254 -9.98 12.60 8.89
C ALA A 254 -9.78 13.41 7.59
N ASP A 255 -10.24 14.66 7.58
CA ASP A 255 -10.20 15.55 6.42
C ASP A 255 -9.39 16.79 6.72
N ASP A 256 -8.68 17.30 5.67
CA ASP A 256 -7.88 18.53 5.73
C ASP A 256 -6.92 18.50 6.93
N VAL A 257 -6.13 17.43 6.97
CA VAL A 257 -5.19 17.17 8.07
C VAL A 257 -3.95 18.03 7.91
N HIS A 258 -3.58 18.73 8.99
CA HIS A 258 -2.36 19.50 9.11
C HIS A 258 -1.51 18.94 10.26
N LEU A 259 -0.24 18.66 10.00
CA LEU A 259 0.72 18.23 11.01
C LEU A 259 1.92 19.15 11.05
N TRP A 260 2.36 19.51 12.26
CA TRP A 260 3.60 20.26 12.52
C TRP A 260 4.59 19.36 13.22
N PHE A 261 5.82 19.37 12.73
CA PHE A 261 6.91 18.54 13.22
C PHE A 261 8.04 19.37 13.79
N GLU A 262 8.53 18.95 14.97
CA GLU A 262 9.75 19.46 15.59
C GLU A 262 10.55 18.27 16.12
N GLY A 263 11.87 18.23 15.79
CA GLY A 263 12.74 17.13 16.23
C GLY A 263 12.21 15.73 15.86
N GLY A 264 11.61 15.59 14.66
CA GLY A 264 11.08 14.33 14.14
C GLY A 264 9.71 13.91 14.67
N LYS A 265 9.09 14.70 15.55
CA LYS A 265 7.79 14.33 16.15
C LYS A 265 6.69 15.33 15.81
N VAL A 266 5.48 14.81 15.65
CA VAL A 266 4.28 15.64 15.57
C VAL A 266 4.05 16.33 16.90
N VAL A 267 4.16 17.68 16.91
CA VAL A 267 3.93 18.53 18.09
C VAL A 267 2.57 19.20 18.07
N ARG A 268 1.95 19.35 16.91
CA ARG A 268 0.61 19.89 16.71
C ARG A 268 -0.07 19.15 15.56
N ALA A 269 -1.35 18.86 15.70
CA ALA A 269 -2.18 18.21 14.70
C ALA A 269 -3.55 18.88 14.62
N GLU A 270 -4.03 19.14 13.41
CA GLU A 270 -5.35 19.74 13.16
C GLU A 270 -6.03 19.00 12.01
N ALA A 271 -7.34 18.81 12.12
CA ALA A 271 -8.18 18.29 11.05
C ALA A 271 -9.51 19.06 11.02
N ALA A 272 -9.99 19.40 9.83
CA ALA A 272 -11.29 20.04 9.69
C ALA A 272 -12.44 19.08 10.07
N ARG A 273 -12.23 17.78 9.88
CA ARG A 273 -13.13 16.70 10.33
C ARG A 273 -12.31 15.54 10.86
N GLY A 274 -12.79 14.88 11.91
CA GLY A 274 -12.11 13.71 12.48
C GLY A 274 -10.94 14.05 13.41
N GLN A 275 -10.94 15.24 14.07
CA GLN A 275 -9.89 15.66 14.98
C GLN A 275 -9.65 14.66 16.12
N GLU A 276 -10.72 14.18 16.78
CA GLU A 276 -10.60 13.20 17.87
C GLU A 276 -9.99 11.88 17.40
N PHE A 277 -10.34 11.47 16.19
CA PHE A 277 -9.75 10.27 15.56
C PHE A 277 -8.26 10.49 15.26
N LEU A 278 -7.88 11.65 14.69
CA LEU A 278 -6.49 12.00 14.40
C LEU A 278 -5.64 11.93 15.68
N GLU A 279 -6.10 12.56 16.77
CA GLU A 279 -5.39 12.53 18.05
C GLU A 279 -5.29 11.12 18.63
N ALA A 280 -6.36 10.34 18.57
CA ALA A 280 -6.35 8.95 19.03
C ALA A 280 -5.32 8.09 18.27
N MET A 281 -5.15 8.30 16.95
CA MET A 281 -4.13 7.61 16.16
C MET A 281 -2.72 8.06 16.55
N LEU A 282 -2.50 9.35 16.76
CA LEU A 282 -1.22 9.91 17.22
C LEU A 282 -0.82 9.42 18.61
N ASP A 283 -1.77 9.04 19.44
CA ASP A 283 -1.58 8.54 20.81
C ASP A 283 -1.57 7.01 20.91
N THR A 284 -1.56 6.30 19.79
CA THR A 284 -1.57 4.83 19.75
C THR A 284 -0.40 4.21 20.52
N ASP A 285 0.81 4.72 20.31
CA ASP A 285 2.02 4.32 21.03
C ASP A 285 3.15 5.36 20.85
N GLN A 286 4.31 5.08 21.44
CA GLN A 286 5.44 6.02 21.43
C GLN A 286 5.96 6.36 20.03
N GLY A 287 5.81 5.44 19.05
CA GLY A 287 6.29 5.62 17.67
C GLY A 287 5.27 6.29 16.75
N ALA A 288 3.99 6.38 17.16
CA ALA A 288 2.90 6.86 16.31
C ALA A 288 3.05 8.33 15.86
N ARG A 289 3.72 9.18 16.65
CA ARG A 289 3.98 10.60 16.32
C ARG A 289 5.24 10.82 15.48
N THR A 290 5.89 9.76 15.01
CA THR A 290 7.14 9.82 14.23
C THR A 290 6.86 9.28 12.82
N LEU A 291 7.50 9.86 11.78
CA LEU A 291 7.39 9.31 10.43
C LEU A 291 8.17 8.00 10.31
N GLY A 292 7.51 6.99 9.76
CA GLY A 292 8.10 5.72 9.34
C GLY A 292 8.45 5.69 7.86
N GLU A 293 7.81 6.56 7.06
CA GLU A 293 7.99 6.55 5.61
C GLU A 293 7.84 7.96 5.02
N VAL A 294 8.59 8.20 3.95
CA VAL A 294 8.42 9.26 2.96
C VAL A 294 8.48 8.64 1.57
N ALA A 295 7.50 8.97 0.73
CA ALA A 295 7.38 8.40 -0.60
C ALA A 295 6.92 9.41 -1.65
N ILE A 296 7.28 9.14 -2.91
CA ILE A 296 6.87 9.93 -4.07
C ILE A 296 6.12 9.02 -5.03
N GLY A 297 4.84 9.35 -5.29
CA GLY A 297 3.97 8.62 -6.18
C GLY A 297 4.31 8.87 -7.65
N ASN A 298 4.45 7.80 -8.43
CA ASN A 298 4.94 7.82 -9.81
C ASN A 298 4.00 7.16 -10.81
N ASN A 299 2.91 6.52 -10.36
CA ASN A 299 1.98 5.88 -11.27
C ASN A 299 1.00 6.89 -11.86
N TYR A 300 1.35 7.45 -13.01
CA TYR A 300 0.49 8.40 -13.72
C TYR A 300 -0.76 7.75 -14.36
N GLY A 301 -0.90 6.43 -14.31
CA GLY A 301 -2.16 5.73 -14.58
C GLY A 301 -3.17 5.88 -13.44
N VAL A 302 -2.69 6.16 -12.23
CA VAL A 302 -3.52 6.49 -11.06
C VAL A 302 -3.69 8.00 -10.98
N GLN A 303 -4.80 8.54 -11.49
CA GLN A 303 -5.03 9.99 -11.56
C GLN A 303 -6.11 10.49 -10.60
N ARG A 304 -6.68 9.59 -9.83
CA ARG A 304 -7.86 9.88 -9.00
C ARG A 304 -7.68 9.31 -7.61
N PHE A 305 -8.11 10.06 -6.61
CA PHE A 305 -8.27 9.58 -5.25
C PHE A 305 -9.47 8.62 -5.15
N THR A 306 -9.26 7.45 -4.56
CA THR A 306 -10.22 6.35 -4.52
C THR A 306 -10.67 5.96 -3.11
N ARG A 307 -10.10 6.56 -2.08
CA ARG A 307 -10.23 6.12 -0.68
C ARG A 307 -9.71 4.70 -0.44
N ASN A 308 -8.77 4.27 -1.26
CA ASN A 308 -8.07 3.00 -1.09
C ASN A 308 -6.57 3.24 -1.18
N THR A 309 -5.87 3.01 -0.08
CA THR A 309 -4.43 3.26 0.06
C THR A 309 -3.62 2.57 -1.03
N LEU A 310 -4.00 1.36 -1.47
CA LEU A 310 -3.30 0.64 -2.54
C LEU A 310 -3.13 1.48 -3.83
N TYR A 311 -4.10 2.34 -4.15
CA TYR A 311 -4.04 3.25 -5.30
C TYR A 311 -3.57 4.64 -4.91
N ASP A 312 -4.08 5.17 -3.80
CA ASP A 312 -3.99 6.59 -3.49
C ASP A 312 -2.55 7.03 -3.18
N GLU A 313 -1.75 6.18 -2.56
CA GLU A 313 -0.32 6.41 -2.29
C GLU A 313 0.55 6.35 -3.56
N LYS A 314 0.04 5.75 -4.65
CA LYS A 314 0.74 5.60 -5.93
C LYS A 314 0.44 6.70 -6.94
N ILE A 315 -0.49 7.62 -6.65
CA ILE A 315 -0.91 8.68 -7.59
C ILE A 315 0.31 9.43 -8.13
N GLY A 316 0.49 9.42 -9.45
CA GLY A 316 1.60 10.14 -10.08
C GLY A 316 1.52 11.64 -9.84
N GLY A 317 2.60 12.22 -9.29
CA GLY A 317 2.68 13.63 -8.96
C GLY A 317 2.24 14.00 -7.55
N THR A 318 2.15 13.03 -6.65
CA THR A 318 1.93 13.23 -5.22
C THR A 318 3.15 12.81 -4.41
N PHE A 319 3.18 13.20 -3.15
CA PHE A 319 3.99 12.51 -2.14
C PHE A 319 3.09 12.08 -0.99
N HIS A 320 3.54 11.10 -0.24
CA HIS A 320 2.90 10.76 1.02
C HIS A 320 3.91 10.58 2.14
N LEU A 321 3.43 10.75 3.34
CA LEU A 321 4.18 10.52 4.56
C LEU A 321 3.39 9.55 5.41
N ALA A 322 4.03 8.46 5.88
CA ALA A 322 3.40 7.54 6.80
C ALA A 322 3.83 7.81 8.23
N LEU A 323 2.86 8.00 9.11
CA LEU A 323 3.09 8.01 10.55
C LEU A 323 3.25 6.59 11.08
N GLY A 324 4.19 6.41 12.01
CA GLY A 324 4.34 5.18 12.78
C GLY A 324 5.43 4.24 12.25
N ASN A 325 5.08 2.98 12.03
CA ASN A 325 6.04 1.92 11.76
C ASN A 325 6.83 2.12 10.47
N ALA A 326 8.15 1.94 10.55
CA ALA A 326 9.03 1.98 9.38
C ALA A 326 9.22 0.59 8.78
N TYR A 327 9.55 0.54 7.50
CA TYR A 327 9.96 -0.69 6.81
C TYR A 327 11.45 -0.94 7.04
N PRO A 328 11.84 -2.09 7.66
CA PRO A 328 13.23 -2.39 7.97
C PRO A 328 14.17 -2.38 6.75
N GLU A 329 13.65 -2.70 5.57
CA GLU A 329 14.41 -2.67 4.32
C GLU A 329 14.92 -1.28 3.92
N THR A 330 14.30 -0.21 4.44
CA THR A 330 14.75 1.18 4.26
C THR A 330 15.87 1.58 5.22
N LEU A 331 16.22 0.71 6.17
CA LEU A 331 17.13 0.95 7.29
C LEU A 331 16.60 1.96 8.32
N ALA A 332 15.34 2.32 8.26
CA ALA A 332 14.66 3.10 9.30
C ALA A 332 14.27 2.18 10.48
N VAL A 333 14.19 2.76 11.67
CA VAL A 333 14.08 1.98 12.91
C VAL A 333 12.85 2.29 13.75
N ASN A 334 12.02 3.26 13.34
CA ASN A 334 10.82 3.58 14.10
C ASN A 334 9.88 2.38 14.18
N LYS A 335 9.36 2.10 15.35
CA LYS A 335 8.45 0.99 15.63
C LYS A 335 7.15 1.52 16.21
N SER A 336 6.05 1.12 15.61
CA SER A 336 4.71 1.42 16.05
C SER A 336 3.76 0.28 15.66
N SER A 337 2.63 0.19 16.29
CA SER A 337 1.50 -0.62 15.81
C SER A 337 0.70 0.10 14.71
N LEU A 338 0.92 1.41 14.54
CA LEU A 338 0.37 2.25 13.48
C LEU A 338 1.32 2.23 12.27
N HIS A 339 0.77 2.19 11.07
CA HIS A 339 1.35 2.64 9.81
C HIS A 339 0.22 3.31 9.05
N TRP A 340 0.32 4.62 8.86
CA TRP A 340 -0.80 5.41 8.35
C TRP A 340 -0.33 6.43 7.32
N ASP A 341 -0.58 6.09 6.05
CA ASP A 341 -0.23 6.89 4.89
C ASP A 341 -1.20 8.06 4.71
N MET A 342 -0.65 9.24 4.51
CA MET A 342 -1.39 10.44 4.20
C MET A 342 -0.78 11.15 3.00
N VAL A 343 -1.62 11.52 2.03
CA VAL A 343 -1.19 11.94 0.70
C VAL A 343 -1.33 13.46 0.51
N CYS A 344 -0.28 14.06 -0.07
CA CYS A 344 -0.25 15.45 -0.51
C CYS A 344 -0.12 15.53 -2.03
N ASP A 345 -1.07 16.17 -2.69
CA ASP A 345 -1.10 16.37 -4.13
C ASP A 345 -0.29 17.61 -4.51
N MET A 346 0.75 17.43 -5.34
CA MET A 346 1.61 18.50 -5.84
C MET A 346 1.29 18.88 -7.29
N ARG A 347 0.24 18.33 -7.87
CA ARG A 347 -0.15 18.65 -9.25
C ARG A 347 -0.72 20.07 -9.35
N PRO A 348 -0.69 20.68 -10.55
CA PRO A 348 -1.15 22.07 -10.75
C PRO A 348 -2.58 22.33 -10.24
N ASN A 349 -3.47 21.36 -10.42
CA ASN A 349 -4.87 21.48 -9.97
C ASN A 349 -5.04 21.54 -8.45
N ALA A 350 -4.05 21.08 -7.70
CA ALA A 350 -4.03 21.16 -6.22
C ALA A 350 -3.23 22.37 -5.70
N GLY A 351 -2.70 23.20 -6.59
CA GLY A 351 -1.91 24.38 -6.24
C GLY A 351 -0.43 24.24 -6.57
N GLY A 352 -0.01 23.11 -7.13
CA GLY A 352 1.38 22.84 -7.46
C GLY A 352 2.24 22.48 -6.24
N GLY A 353 3.51 22.19 -6.48
CA GLY A 353 4.48 21.91 -5.44
C GLY A 353 5.85 21.57 -6.02
N ALA A 354 6.85 21.50 -5.15
CA ALA A 354 8.23 21.21 -5.52
C ALA A 354 8.90 20.32 -4.47
N ILE A 355 9.80 19.45 -4.92
CA ILE A 355 10.70 18.68 -4.05
C ILE A 355 12.13 19.11 -4.35
N TYR A 356 12.87 19.39 -3.30
CA TYR A 356 14.30 19.71 -3.35
C TYR A 356 15.10 18.61 -2.67
N ALA A 357 16.16 18.17 -3.34
CA ALA A 357 17.17 17.24 -2.81
C ALA A 357 18.49 17.98 -2.69
N ASP A 358 19.03 18.11 -1.47
CA ASP A 358 20.24 18.88 -1.16
C ASP A 358 20.23 20.30 -1.76
N GLY A 359 19.02 20.91 -1.82
CA GLY A 359 18.78 22.23 -2.39
C GLY A 359 18.55 22.27 -3.90
N ALA A 360 18.80 21.18 -4.62
CA ALA A 360 18.47 21.07 -6.05
C ALA A 360 16.99 20.73 -6.28
N LEU A 361 16.32 21.40 -7.20
CA LEU A 361 14.96 21.07 -7.60
C LEU A 361 14.96 19.75 -8.37
N ILE A 362 14.22 18.76 -7.90
CA ILE A 362 14.13 17.43 -8.52
C ILE A 362 12.74 17.07 -9.03
N HIS A 363 11.73 17.72 -8.49
CA HIS A 363 10.34 17.46 -8.85
C HIS A 363 9.54 18.76 -8.75
N GLU A 364 8.76 19.08 -9.77
CA GLU A 364 7.97 20.31 -9.85
C GLU A 364 6.59 20.03 -10.42
N ASN A 365 5.54 20.55 -9.76
CA ASN A 365 4.16 20.48 -10.22
C ASN A 365 3.70 19.06 -10.62
N GLY A 366 4.12 18.08 -9.84
CA GLY A 366 3.74 16.69 -10.06
C GLY A 366 4.59 15.94 -11.09
N GLN A 367 5.74 16.50 -11.52
CA GLN A 367 6.62 15.88 -12.52
C GLN A 367 8.08 15.91 -12.07
N TRP A 368 8.82 14.83 -12.34
CA TRP A 368 10.26 14.81 -12.18
C TRP A 368 10.94 15.73 -13.21
N VAL A 369 12.00 16.42 -12.77
CA VAL A 369 12.80 17.34 -13.61
C VAL A 369 14.27 16.91 -13.73
N ILE A 370 14.58 15.67 -13.31
CA ILE A 370 15.90 15.03 -13.40
C ILE A 370 15.90 13.86 -14.36
#